data_8b634a1a1f78391ffa08c0e5a8e1e408
#
_entry.id   8b634a1a1f78391ffa08c0e5a8e1e408
#
_cell.length_a   1.000
_cell.length_b   1.000
_cell.length_c   1.000
_cell.angle_alpha   90.00
_cell.angle_beta   90.00
_cell.angle_gamma   90.00
#
_symmetry.space_group_name_H-M   'P 1'
#
loop_
_entity.id
_entity.type
_entity.pdbx_description
1 polymer ?
#
loop_
_entity_poly.entity_id
_entity_poly.type
_entity_poly.pdbx_seq_one_letter_code
_entity_poly.pdbx_strand_id
1 'polypeptide(L)'
;PVVVFYPDTGLSILFVNDVFTRGIMNLPPDESSTILPFLVRHVSRPEFTYRHRWTVGDVVIWDNRSTQHYALFDFEGQRVVERVHLAGGPLEEHQHGGNAFSGEPDTEGPWSGR
;
A
#
# COMPACT_ATOMS: atom_id res chain seq x y z
N PRO A 1 -5.76 11.49 -2.52
CA PRO A 1 -4.67 11.38 -3.51
C PRO A 1 -4.27 9.90 -3.71
N VAL A 2 -3.76 9.57 -4.91
CA VAL A 2 -3.26 8.22 -5.25
C VAL A 2 -1.89 7.99 -4.62
N VAL A 3 -1.11 9.04 -4.48
CA VAL A 3 0.19 9.02 -3.83
C VAL A 3 0.15 9.96 -2.63
N VAL A 4 0.56 9.44 -1.49
CA VAL A 4 0.66 10.21 -0.24
C VAL A 4 2.08 10.20 0.27
N PHE A 5 2.46 11.23 0.99
CA PHE A 5 3.73 11.30 1.69
C PHE A 5 3.59 10.70 3.09
N TYR A 6 4.55 9.88 3.46
CA TYR A 6 4.62 9.26 4.78
C TYR A 6 5.72 9.94 5.61
N PRO A 7 5.36 10.88 6.50
CA PRO A 7 6.35 11.73 7.16
C PRO A 7 7.35 10.95 8.02
N ASP A 8 6.91 9.85 8.63
CA ASP A 8 7.77 9.06 9.53
C ASP A 8 8.95 8.39 8.80
N THR A 9 8.81 8.12 7.50
CA THR A 9 9.84 7.46 6.69
C THR A 9 10.42 8.34 5.59
N GLY A 10 9.77 9.45 5.27
CA GLY A 10 10.13 10.30 4.13
C GLY A 10 9.77 9.70 2.76
N LEU A 11 9.03 8.60 2.71
CA LEU A 11 8.71 7.88 1.48
C LEU A 11 7.34 8.24 0.94
N SER A 12 7.19 8.10 -0.37
CA SER A 12 5.89 8.15 -1.05
C SER A 12 5.23 6.78 -1.01
N ILE A 13 3.93 6.77 -0.71
CA ILE A 13 3.13 5.55 -0.62
C ILE A 13 2.07 5.58 -1.71
N LEU A 14 1.91 4.46 -2.41
CA LEU A 14 0.78 4.23 -3.31
C LEU A 14 -0.47 3.94 -2.48
N PHE A 15 -1.34 4.94 -2.37
CA PHE A 15 -2.52 4.92 -1.49
C PHE A 15 -3.79 4.56 -2.27
N VAL A 16 -3.86 3.35 -2.78
CA VAL A 16 -5.03 2.79 -3.46
C VAL A 16 -5.48 1.50 -2.79
N ASN A 17 -6.79 1.25 -2.78
CA ASN A 17 -7.37 0.06 -2.18
C ASN A 17 -8.54 -0.44 -3.04
N ASP A 18 -8.60 -1.74 -3.30
CA ASP A 18 -9.63 -2.35 -4.14
C ASP A 18 -11.05 -2.18 -3.58
N VAL A 19 -11.19 -2.14 -2.26
CA VAL A 19 -12.50 -2.07 -1.60
C VAL A 19 -13.02 -0.62 -1.49
N PHE A 20 -12.12 0.33 -1.21
CA PHE A 20 -12.52 1.70 -0.85
C PHE A 20 -12.27 2.74 -1.93
N THR A 21 -11.26 2.55 -2.79
CA THR A 21 -10.93 3.50 -3.85
C THR A 21 -11.90 3.34 -5.02
N ARG A 22 -12.66 4.38 -5.32
CA ARG A 22 -13.70 4.35 -6.37
C ARG A 22 -13.27 4.97 -7.69
N GLY A 23 -12.24 5.78 -7.67
CA GLY A 23 -11.73 6.46 -8.85
C GLY A 23 -10.55 7.35 -8.52
N ILE A 24 -9.90 7.86 -9.55
CA ILE A 24 -8.82 8.84 -9.45
C ILE A 24 -9.42 10.21 -9.79
N MET A 25 -9.42 11.10 -8.81
CA MET A 25 -9.89 12.48 -9.02
C MET A 25 -9.01 13.18 -10.05
N ASN A 26 -9.61 14.11 -10.79
CA ASN A 26 -8.96 14.89 -11.83
C ASN A 26 -8.53 14.10 -13.10
N LEU A 27 -8.97 12.84 -13.22
CA LEU A 27 -8.89 12.08 -14.47
C LEU A 27 -10.28 11.90 -15.08
N PRO A 28 -10.38 11.85 -16.41
CA PRO A 28 -11.59 11.39 -17.09
C PRO A 28 -12.00 9.98 -16.61
N PRO A 29 -13.30 9.65 -16.60
CA PRO A 29 -13.77 8.35 -16.09
C PRO A 29 -13.17 7.13 -16.80
N ASP A 30 -12.92 7.21 -18.08
CA ASP A 30 -12.32 6.15 -18.90
C ASP A 30 -10.83 5.94 -18.54
N GLU A 31 -10.08 7.02 -18.35
CA GLU A 31 -8.70 6.94 -17.89
C GLU A 31 -8.61 6.40 -16.47
N SER A 32 -9.44 6.93 -15.55
CA SER A 32 -9.51 6.46 -14.17
C SER A 32 -9.85 4.96 -14.10
N SER A 33 -10.82 4.50 -14.89
CA SER A 33 -11.22 3.09 -14.93
C SER A 33 -10.15 2.16 -15.51
N THR A 34 -9.22 2.69 -16.29
CA THR A 34 -8.09 1.95 -16.85
C THR A 34 -6.91 1.90 -15.88
N ILE A 35 -6.55 3.03 -15.28
CA ILE A 35 -5.36 3.17 -14.46
C ILE A 35 -5.56 2.55 -13.08
N LEU A 36 -6.72 2.77 -12.44
CA LEU A 36 -6.94 2.30 -11.07
C LEU A 36 -6.81 0.78 -10.92
N PRO A 37 -7.41 -0.07 -11.77
CA PRO A 37 -7.21 -1.52 -11.68
C PRO A 37 -5.76 -1.96 -11.89
N PHE A 38 -4.99 -1.24 -12.70
CA PHE A 38 -3.56 -1.50 -12.85
C PHE A 38 -2.81 -1.25 -11.53
N LEU A 39 -3.06 -0.13 -10.86
CA LEU A 39 -2.44 0.22 -9.59
C LEU A 39 -2.84 -0.76 -8.46
N VAL A 40 -4.11 -1.15 -8.40
CA VAL A 40 -4.59 -2.14 -7.44
C VAL A 40 -3.91 -3.49 -7.64
N ARG A 41 -3.76 -3.96 -8.89
CA ARG A 41 -3.02 -5.18 -9.17
C ARG A 41 -1.53 -5.07 -8.84
N HIS A 42 -0.96 -3.86 -8.97
CA HIS A 42 0.44 -3.63 -8.65
C HIS A 42 0.73 -3.89 -7.17
N VAL A 43 -0.09 -3.39 -6.24
CA VAL A 43 0.14 -3.61 -4.80
C VAL A 43 -0.02 -5.08 -4.38
N SER A 44 -0.72 -5.88 -5.18
CA SER A 44 -0.93 -7.32 -4.92
C SER A 44 0.15 -8.22 -5.50
N ARG A 45 1.22 -7.67 -6.09
CA ARG A 45 2.30 -8.47 -6.67
C ARG A 45 3.07 -9.21 -5.59
N PRO A 46 3.55 -10.44 -5.87
CA PRO A 46 4.30 -11.25 -4.90
C PRO A 46 5.50 -10.51 -4.29
N GLU A 47 6.14 -9.62 -5.06
CA GLU A 47 7.30 -8.84 -4.61
C GLU A 47 6.98 -7.88 -3.47
N PHE A 48 5.71 -7.51 -3.30
CA PHE A 48 5.24 -6.56 -2.29
C PHE A 48 4.37 -7.22 -1.22
N THR A 49 4.19 -8.54 -1.27
CA THR A 49 3.29 -9.25 -0.37
C THR A 49 4.04 -10.15 0.58
N TYR A 50 3.57 -10.19 1.83
CA TYR A 50 3.99 -11.14 2.83
C TYR A 50 2.78 -11.96 3.29
N ARG A 51 2.90 -13.28 3.30
CA ARG A 51 1.86 -14.17 3.77
C ARG A 51 2.19 -14.70 5.16
N HIS A 52 1.46 -14.23 6.15
CA HIS A 52 1.56 -14.75 7.52
C HIS A 52 0.65 -15.98 7.71
N ARG A 53 1.23 -17.04 8.25
CA ARG A 53 0.47 -18.22 8.71
C ARG A 53 0.35 -18.16 10.22
N TRP A 54 -0.88 -17.99 10.68
CA TRP A 54 -1.18 -17.82 12.09
C TRP A 54 -0.99 -19.10 12.88
N THR A 55 -0.32 -18.98 14.02
CA THR A 55 -0.27 -19.97 15.10
C THR A 55 -0.83 -19.39 16.38
N VAL A 56 -1.27 -20.25 17.29
CA VAL A 56 -1.80 -19.77 18.59
C VAL A 56 -0.71 -19.05 19.37
N GLY A 57 -1.02 -17.83 19.81
CA GLY A 57 -0.10 -16.96 20.51
C GLY A 57 0.65 -15.95 19.65
N ASP A 58 0.46 -15.99 18.31
CA ASP A 58 1.06 -14.98 17.44
C ASP A 58 0.48 -13.60 17.70
N VAL A 59 1.36 -12.61 17.69
CA VAL A 59 1.03 -11.18 17.67
C VAL A 59 1.64 -10.57 16.41
N VAL A 60 0.81 -9.94 15.59
CA VAL A 60 1.25 -9.27 14.36
C VAL A 60 0.90 -7.80 14.45
N ILE A 61 1.89 -6.95 14.23
CA ILE A 61 1.74 -5.50 14.22
C ILE A 61 2.06 -4.99 12.82
N TRP A 62 1.18 -4.15 12.27
CA TRP A 62 1.40 -3.49 10.98
C TRP A 62 0.89 -2.06 10.99
N ASP A 63 1.45 -1.23 10.14
CA ASP A 63 0.99 0.13 9.95
C ASP A 63 -0.09 0.18 8.86
N ASN A 64 -1.32 0.51 9.22
CA ASN A 64 -2.44 0.64 8.30
C ASN A 64 -2.29 1.76 7.27
N ARG A 65 -1.39 2.71 7.49
CA ARG A 65 -1.14 3.83 6.57
C ARG A 65 -0.33 3.40 5.35
N SER A 66 0.59 2.46 5.55
CA SER A 66 1.53 1.99 4.51
C SER A 66 1.28 0.57 4.02
N THR A 67 0.45 -0.20 4.72
CA THR A 67 0.16 -1.59 4.37
C THR A 67 -1.32 -1.87 4.22
N GLN A 68 -1.62 -2.83 3.37
CA GLN A 68 -2.95 -3.41 3.24
C GLN A 68 -2.91 -4.86 3.70
N HIS A 69 -4.03 -5.36 4.18
CA HIS A 69 -4.12 -6.75 4.58
C HIS A 69 -5.39 -7.40 4.02
N TYR A 70 -5.29 -8.69 3.78
CA TYR A 70 -6.38 -9.51 3.29
C TYR A 70 -6.44 -10.81 4.09
N ALA A 71 -7.63 -11.15 4.62
CA ALA A 71 -7.83 -12.38 5.35
C ALA A 71 -8.05 -13.54 4.36
N LEU A 72 -7.15 -14.52 4.39
CA LEU A 72 -7.31 -15.76 3.63
C LEU A 72 -8.14 -16.77 4.43
N PHE A 73 -9.08 -17.41 3.75
CA PHE A 73 -9.96 -18.44 4.33
C PHE A 73 -9.44 -19.84 3.99
N ASP A 74 -8.15 -20.07 4.27
CA ASP A 74 -7.43 -21.31 3.97
C ASP A 74 -7.07 -22.10 5.23
N PHE A 75 -7.91 -21.99 6.25
CA PHE A 75 -7.78 -22.70 7.52
C PHE A 75 -8.98 -23.64 7.75
N GLU A 76 -8.74 -24.70 8.49
CA GLU A 76 -9.78 -25.61 8.96
C GLU A 76 -10.17 -25.28 10.40
N GLY A 77 -11.46 -25.44 10.73
CA GLY A 77 -11.97 -25.22 12.07
C GLY A 77 -12.24 -23.74 12.40
N GLN A 78 -12.27 -23.44 13.69
CA GLN A 78 -12.55 -22.11 14.20
C GLN A 78 -11.24 -21.33 14.39
N ARG A 79 -11.22 -20.10 13.87
CA ARG A 79 -10.15 -19.13 14.10
C ARG A 79 -10.74 -17.90 14.80
N VAL A 80 -10.17 -17.55 15.94
CA VAL A 80 -10.48 -16.31 16.67
C VAL A 80 -9.26 -15.41 16.64
N VAL A 81 -9.43 -14.16 16.19
CA VAL A 81 -8.38 -13.14 16.15
C VAL A 81 -8.94 -11.89 16.79
N GLU A 82 -8.23 -11.35 17.73
CA GLU A 82 -8.53 -10.06 18.33
C GLU A 82 -7.69 -8.97 17.69
N ARG A 83 -8.24 -7.78 17.51
CA ARG A 83 -7.56 -6.66 16.88
C ARG A 83 -7.77 -5.38 17.66
N VAL A 84 -6.68 -4.65 17.85
CA VAL A 84 -6.67 -3.31 18.45
C VAL A 84 -6.12 -2.33 17.41
N HIS A 85 -6.74 -1.17 17.30
CA HIS A 85 -6.22 -0.07 16.49
C HIS A 85 -5.62 0.99 17.41
N LEU A 86 -4.40 1.39 17.09
CA LEU A 86 -3.76 2.55 17.70
C LEU A 86 -3.99 3.76 16.79
N ALA A 87 -4.31 4.90 17.39
CA ALA A 87 -4.40 6.16 16.65
C ALA A 87 -2.99 6.61 16.24
N GLY A 88 -2.87 7.01 14.98
CA GLY A 88 -1.66 7.60 14.42
C GLY A 88 -1.90 9.01 13.91
N GLY A 89 -0.84 9.69 13.47
CA GLY A 89 -0.94 10.96 12.79
C GLY A 89 -1.59 10.84 11.41
N PRO A 90 -2.10 11.95 10.84
CA PRO A 90 -2.64 11.97 9.48
C PRO A 90 -1.54 11.71 8.45
N LEU A 91 -1.94 11.16 7.30
CA LEU A 91 -1.11 11.16 6.11
C LEU A 91 -1.16 12.55 5.46
N GLU A 92 -0.06 12.98 4.92
CA GLU A 92 0.05 14.26 4.22
C GLU A 92 -0.11 14.04 2.71
N GLU A 93 -0.70 15.02 2.03
CA GLU A 93 -0.66 15.04 0.57
C GLU A 93 0.80 15.26 0.13
N HIS A 94 1.22 14.48 -0.87
CA HIS A 94 2.51 14.71 -1.50
C HIS A 94 2.47 16.08 -2.15
N GLN A 95 3.11 17.06 -1.51
CA GLN A 95 3.27 18.38 -2.13
C GLN A 95 4.19 18.20 -3.33
N HIS A 96 3.65 18.39 -4.52
CA HIS A 96 4.44 18.55 -5.73
C HIS A 96 5.27 19.82 -5.59
N GLY A 97 6.38 19.72 -4.90
CA GLY A 97 7.50 20.64 -5.12
C GLY A 97 7.89 20.39 -6.57
N GLY A 98 7.57 21.36 -7.43
CA GLY A 98 7.77 21.25 -8.85
C GLY A 98 9.23 20.95 -9.18
N ASN A 99 9.52 19.69 -9.40
CA ASN A 99 10.58 19.25 -10.27
C ASN A 99 10.05 18.05 -11.03
N ALA A 100 9.74 18.34 -12.29
CA ALA A 100 9.57 17.35 -13.31
C ALA A 100 10.60 16.23 -13.13
N PHE A 101 10.13 15.04 -13.26
CA PHE A 101 10.85 13.83 -13.58
C PHE A 101 12.24 14.15 -14.19
N SER A 102 13.25 14.31 -13.36
CA SER A 102 14.64 14.25 -13.79
C SER A 102 14.91 12.76 -14.00
N GLY A 103 14.87 12.33 -15.24
CA GLY A 103 14.96 10.92 -15.63
C GLY A 103 16.35 10.30 -15.46
N GLU A 104 17.00 10.53 -14.35
CA GLU A 104 18.14 9.72 -13.98
C GLU A 104 17.62 8.50 -13.20
N PRO A 105 17.88 7.28 -13.69
CA PRO A 105 17.54 6.09 -12.93
C PRO A 105 18.35 6.11 -11.64
N ASP A 106 17.66 5.92 -10.53
CA ASP A 106 18.28 5.73 -9.21
C ASP A 106 19.14 4.46 -9.27
N THR A 107 20.44 4.65 -9.54
CA THR A 107 21.39 3.53 -9.72
C THR A 107 21.87 2.94 -8.41
N GLU A 108 21.38 3.43 -7.27
CA GLU A 108 21.77 2.97 -5.93
C GLU A 108 20.62 2.46 -5.06
N GLY A 109 19.59 1.87 -5.66
CA GLY A 109 18.60 1.14 -4.88
C GLY A 109 19.17 -0.16 -4.29
N PRO A 110 18.65 -0.66 -3.14
CA PRO A 110 19.13 -1.89 -2.50
C PRO A 110 18.97 -3.17 -3.34
N TRP A 111 18.57 -3.04 -4.59
CA TRP A 111 18.35 -4.12 -5.56
C TRP A 111 19.35 -4.13 -6.73
N SER A 112 20.41 -3.31 -6.69
CA SER A 112 21.47 -3.32 -7.70
C SER A 112 22.48 -4.46 -7.47
N GLY A 113 22.00 -5.65 -7.22
CA GLY A 113 22.89 -6.78 -7.00
C GLY A 113 22.21 -8.12 -7.25
N ARG A 114 22.32 -8.57 -8.47
CA ARG A 114 22.30 -9.94 -9.05
C ARG A 114 21.25 -10.20 -10.07
#